data_ebe3e29aa26c0b61e866a6573f9cca88
#
_entry.id   ebe3e29aa26c0b61e866a6573f9cca88
#
_cell.length_a   1.000
_cell.length_b   1.000
_cell.length_c   1.000
_cell.angle_alpha   90.00
_cell.angle_beta   90.00
_cell.angle_gamma   90.00
#
_symmetry.space_group_name_H-M   'P 1'
#
loop_
_entity.id
_entity.type
_entity.pdbx_description
1 polymer ?
#
loop_
_entity_poly.entity_id
_entity_poly.type
_entity_poly.pdbx_seq_one_letter_code
_entity_poly.pdbx_strand_id
1 'polypeptide(L)'
;MISPEFNGTPSTEEYRAYLALLLREVFIGTAETVPLYHAAGRILAQDVTARMDVPSFDNSQMDGYALTAEAAEREDRIFTVGREIPAGRPLQRSRSSDDLTYPIMTGAPMPKGYDAVIPVEQSERIEYPDLPESFGRPSEKVKLAPGKPGQFVRRRGEDVVTGQVLARAGERITPALLGALASQGYARLTVAAGPRVLVCTGGDEILSGVEEDGSATTQELGQGQIFDANGPMLTAMLREDGAEVRRIAIGDDPIELLHRLTAEYESFKPDIIITSGGISHGKYEVVRNAIAKAHEADILVPVSWFGHVSQQPGGPQGVNVLAFKGHRVPMISFPGNPVSTLISYALILRPYLRAGGPYGVPHAVASEQASLNNAPRGVLVTDTPLTAPATKRQFLRGTLAMVEVEPGTYRVELYPDILSGSHLLHRAAQADVLIELAPGTTYTGGEAVPYHRIRLTDN
;
A
#
# COMPACT_ATOMS: atom_id res chain seq x y z
N MET A 1 25.60 -15.66 -6.84
CA MET A 1 25.44 -14.27 -6.35
C MET A 1 26.81 -13.64 -6.24
N ILE A 2 26.95 -12.47 -6.79
CA ILE A 2 28.22 -11.72 -6.78
C ILE A 2 28.04 -10.59 -5.78
N SER A 3 29.03 -10.39 -4.90
CA SER A 3 29.07 -9.18 -4.05
C SER A 3 29.00 -7.94 -4.96
N PRO A 4 28.36 -6.85 -4.56
CA PRO A 4 28.18 -5.70 -5.43
C PRO A 4 29.55 -5.14 -5.84
N GLU A 5 29.79 -5.04 -7.14
CA GLU A 5 30.92 -4.32 -7.70
C GLU A 5 30.44 -2.94 -8.13
N PHE A 6 30.45 -1.99 -7.20
CA PHE A 6 30.18 -0.60 -7.52
C PHE A 6 31.46 0.06 -8.06
N ASN A 7 31.33 0.79 -9.15
CA ASN A 7 32.42 1.64 -9.65
C ASN A 7 32.57 2.89 -8.77
N GLY A 8 33.21 2.74 -7.61
CA GLY A 8 33.34 3.79 -6.60
C GLY A 8 32.22 3.78 -5.55
N THR A 9 31.89 4.95 -5.01
CA THR A 9 30.81 5.12 -4.04
C THR A 9 29.47 5.16 -4.77
N PRO A 10 28.57 4.15 -4.57
CA PRO A 10 27.29 4.12 -5.27
C PRO A 10 26.40 5.31 -4.88
N SER A 11 25.54 5.73 -5.80
CA SER A 11 24.42 6.61 -5.52
C SER A 11 23.36 5.88 -4.69
N THR A 12 22.43 6.63 -4.13
CA THR A 12 21.27 6.06 -3.40
C THR A 12 20.44 5.17 -4.31
N GLU A 13 20.27 5.54 -5.58
CA GLU A 13 19.53 4.79 -6.59
C GLU A 13 20.23 3.47 -6.94
N GLU A 14 21.52 3.49 -7.21
CA GLU A 14 22.30 2.28 -7.53
C GLU A 14 22.23 1.28 -6.38
N TYR A 15 22.41 1.75 -5.14
CA TYR A 15 22.34 0.89 -3.96
C TYR A 15 20.94 0.30 -3.75
N ARG A 16 19.88 1.10 -3.91
CA ARG A 16 18.48 0.65 -3.86
C ARG A 16 18.19 -0.41 -4.92
N ALA A 17 18.59 -0.13 -6.17
CA ALA A 17 18.36 -1.06 -7.28
C ALA A 17 19.07 -2.41 -7.02
N TYR A 18 20.32 -2.37 -6.56
CA TYR A 18 21.05 -3.57 -6.18
C TYR A 18 20.35 -4.34 -5.05
N LEU A 19 19.95 -3.64 -3.97
CA LEU A 19 19.27 -4.27 -2.84
C LEU A 19 17.93 -4.91 -3.26
N ALA A 20 17.17 -4.23 -4.11
CA ALA A 20 15.91 -4.76 -4.61
C ALA A 20 16.11 -6.06 -5.43
N LEU A 21 17.14 -6.11 -6.29
CA LEU A 21 17.48 -7.32 -7.04
C LEU A 21 17.93 -8.44 -6.10
N LEU A 22 18.79 -8.14 -5.13
CA LEU A 22 19.25 -9.12 -4.14
C LEU A 22 18.09 -9.70 -3.32
N LEU A 23 17.22 -8.84 -2.81
CA LEU A 23 16.06 -9.24 -2.01
C LEU A 23 15.11 -10.13 -2.83
N ARG A 24 14.90 -9.83 -4.11
CA ARG A 24 14.07 -10.68 -4.99
C ARG A 24 14.69 -12.07 -5.23
N GLU A 25 16.02 -12.18 -5.23
CA GLU A 25 16.71 -13.46 -5.40
C GLU A 25 16.74 -14.29 -4.11
N VAL A 26 16.83 -13.64 -2.97
CA VAL A 26 17.09 -14.29 -1.67
C VAL A 26 15.82 -14.42 -0.82
N PHE A 27 14.98 -13.40 -0.80
CA PHE A 27 13.73 -13.39 -0.04
C PHE A 27 12.62 -14.06 -0.84
N ILE A 28 12.30 -15.30 -0.49
CA ILE A 28 11.18 -16.05 -1.06
C ILE A 28 9.96 -15.75 -0.19
N GLY A 29 9.11 -14.85 -0.65
CA GLY A 29 7.89 -14.50 0.06
C GLY A 29 6.96 -15.69 0.23
N THR A 30 6.25 -15.72 1.35
CA THR A 30 5.19 -16.67 1.64
C THR A 30 3.83 -16.03 1.45
N ALA A 31 2.83 -16.82 1.04
CA ALA A 31 1.44 -16.39 0.93
C ALA A 31 0.63 -16.92 2.10
N GLU A 32 -0.35 -16.14 2.51
CA GLU A 32 -1.33 -16.56 3.51
C GLU A 32 -2.76 -16.29 3.04
N THR A 33 -3.73 -17.03 3.58
CA THR A 33 -5.13 -16.84 3.25
C THR A 33 -5.84 -16.14 4.40
N VAL A 34 -6.28 -14.92 4.17
CA VAL A 34 -6.93 -14.07 5.16
C VAL A 34 -8.42 -13.90 4.87
N PRO A 35 -9.27 -13.64 5.88
CA PRO A 35 -10.64 -13.18 5.66
C PRO A 35 -10.65 -11.89 4.82
N LEU A 36 -11.67 -11.72 3.97
CA LEU A 36 -11.78 -10.57 3.07
C LEU A 36 -11.62 -9.22 3.81
N TYR A 37 -12.27 -9.05 4.96
CA TYR A 37 -12.19 -7.82 5.74
C TYR A 37 -10.79 -7.50 6.30
N HIS A 38 -9.89 -8.48 6.34
CA HIS A 38 -8.50 -8.29 6.77
C HIS A 38 -7.53 -8.13 5.59
N ALA A 39 -8.06 -8.09 4.36
CA ALA A 39 -7.26 -8.02 3.15
C ALA A 39 -6.99 -6.58 2.66
N ALA A 40 -7.70 -5.58 3.19
CA ALA A 40 -7.51 -4.18 2.80
C ALA A 40 -6.05 -3.74 3.01
N GLY A 41 -5.47 -3.09 2.00
CA GLY A 41 -4.08 -2.64 2.02
C GLY A 41 -3.02 -3.74 1.82
N ARG A 42 -3.41 -5.03 1.83
CA ARG A 42 -2.51 -6.15 1.55
C ARG A 42 -2.25 -6.28 0.05
N ILE A 43 -1.24 -7.04 -0.31
CA ILE A 43 -0.86 -7.34 -1.69
C ILE A 43 -1.42 -8.71 -2.08
N LEU A 44 -2.05 -8.83 -3.24
CA LEU A 44 -2.51 -10.11 -3.78
C LEU A 44 -1.32 -11.02 -4.10
N ALA A 45 -1.39 -12.28 -3.68
CA ALA A 45 -0.38 -13.29 -4.01
C ALA A 45 -0.73 -14.09 -5.28
N GLN A 46 -1.95 -13.95 -5.78
CA GLN A 46 -2.44 -14.62 -7.00
C GLN A 46 -3.49 -13.76 -7.70
N ASP A 47 -3.68 -14.00 -9.01
CA ASP A 47 -4.74 -13.36 -9.78
C ASP A 47 -6.11 -13.72 -9.22
N VAL A 48 -7.04 -12.78 -9.27
CA VAL A 48 -8.44 -12.94 -8.83
C VAL A 48 -9.36 -12.69 -10.02
N THR A 49 -10.26 -13.63 -10.28
CA THR A 49 -11.18 -13.56 -11.44
C THR A 49 -12.63 -13.41 -10.99
N ALA A 50 -13.46 -12.89 -11.87
CA ALA A 50 -14.90 -12.79 -11.64
C ALA A 50 -15.54 -14.18 -11.55
N ARG A 51 -16.32 -14.41 -10.48
CA ARG A 51 -17.08 -15.65 -10.25
C ARG A 51 -18.45 -15.61 -10.89
N MET A 52 -18.97 -14.42 -11.11
CA MET A 52 -20.28 -14.18 -11.73
C MET A 52 -20.26 -12.87 -12.51
N ASP A 53 -21.22 -12.74 -13.41
CA ASP A 53 -21.46 -11.50 -14.12
C ASP A 53 -21.96 -10.41 -13.17
N VAL A 54 -21.61 -9.16 -13.41
CA VAL A 54 -22.10 -7.98 -12.68
C VAL A 54 -22.68 -6.99 -13.68
N PRO A 55 -23.95 -6.62 -13.55
CA PRO A 55 -24.96 -7.29 -12.72
C PRO A 55 -25.20 -8.73 -13.17
N SER A 56 -25.71 -9.58 -12.27
CA SER A 56 -25.94 -11.00 -12.56
C SER A 56 -27.19 -11.27 -13.40
N PHE A 57 -28.02 -10.25 -13.63
CA PHE A 57 -29.24 -10.26 -14.46
C PHE A 57 -29.53 -8.85 -14.96
N ASP A 58 -30.31 -8.75 -16.05
CA ASP A 58 -30.83 -7.47 -16.54
C ASP A 58 -31.74 -6.85 -15.48
N ASN A 59 -31.51 -5.59 -15.12
CA ASN A 59 -32.24 -4.91 -14.05
C ASN A 59 -32.57 -3.46 -14.40
N SER A 60 -33.59 -2.92 -13.71
CA SER A 60 -33.95 -1.53 -13.88
C SER A 60 -32.91 -0.57 -13.30
N GLN A 61 -32.59 0.45 -14.05
CA GLN A 61 -31.75 1.57 -13.60
C GLN A 61 -32.53 2.62 -12.80
N MET A 62 -33.86 2.69 -12.98
CA MET A 62 -34.75 3.69 -12.41
C MET A 62 -35.97 3.05 -11.76
N ASP A 63 -36.60 3.76 -10.83
CA ASP A 63 -37.97 3.47 -10.42
C ASP A 63 -38.91 3.91 -11.54
N GLY A 64 -39.76 3.03 -12.01
CA GLY A 64 -40.60 3.33 -13.16
C GLY A 64 -41.48 2.18 -13.60
N TYR A 65 -41.72 2.11 -14.89
CA TYR A 65 -42.61 1.15 -15.55
C TYR A 65 -41.88 0.41 -16.65
N ALA A 66 -41.83 -0.92 -16.52
CA ALA A 66 -41.18 -1.77 -17.52
C ALA A 66 -42.08 -1.94 -18.76
N LEU A 67 -41.52 -1.82 -19.95
CA LEU A 67 -42.16 -2.00 -21.24
C LEU A 67 -41.40 -3.01 -22.11
N THR A 68 -42.12 -3.67 -23.04
CA THR A 68 -41.51 -4.38 -24.16
C THR A 68 -40.81 -3.36 -25.10
N ALA A 69 -39.91 -3.82 -25.97
CA ALA A 69 -39.26 -2.96 -26.93
C ALA A 69 -40.28 -2.27 -27.86
N GLU A 70 -41.23 -3.04 -28.35
CA GLU A 70 -42.32 -2.59 -29.21
C GLU A 70 -43.24 -1.58 -28.50
N ALA A 71 -43.60 -1.84 -27.25
CA ALA A 71 -44.44 -0.94 -26.45
C ALA A 71 -43.76 0.42 -26.18
N ALA A 72 -42.42 0.43 -26.00
CA ALA A 72 -41.67 1.65 -25.75
C ALA A 72 -41.73 2.65 -26.94
N GLU A 73 -41.86 2.16 -28.16
CA GLU A 73 -41.88 2.94 -29.38
C GLU A 73 -43.29 3.29 -29.87
N ARG A 74 -44.37 2.78 -29.23
CA ARG A 74 -45.75 3.01 -29.65
C ARG A 74 -46.19 4.46 -29.48
N GLU A 75 -47.09 4.90 -30.38
CA GLU A 75 -47.76 6.20 -30.25
C GLU A 75 -48.84 6.22 -29.18
N ASP A 76 -49.65 5.14 -29.09
CA ASP A 76 -50.61 4.94 -27.99
C ASP A 76 -49.88 4.40 -26.75
N ARG A 77 -49.94 5.16 -25.68
CA ARG A 77 -49.12 4.97 -24.48
C ARG A 77 -49.91 4.77 -23.22
N ILE A 78 -51.09 4.24 -23.35
CA ILE A 78 -51.94 3.86 -22.20
C ILE A 78 -51.82 2.37 -21.97
N PHE A 79 -51.27 2.00 -20.84
CA PHE A 79 -50.95 0.61 -20.48
C PHE A 79 -51.78 0.15 -19.27
N THR A 80 -52.14 -1.10 -19.26
CA THR A 80 -52.68 -1.76 -18.06
C THR A 80 -51.54 -2.03 -17.09
N VAL A 81 -51.71 -1.69 -15.82
CA VAL A 81 -50.70 -1.85 -14.78
C VAL A 81 -50.76 -3.25 -14.19
N GLY A 82 -49.67 -3.97 -14.28
CA GLY A 82 -49.50 -5.28 -13.67
C GLY A 82 -49.01 -5.20 -12.21
N ARG A 83 -48.54 -6.34 -11.71
CA ARG A 83 -48.02 -6.43 -10.35
C ARG A 83 -46.68 -5.75 -10.23
N GLU A 84 -46.44 -5.01 -9.15
CA GLU A 84 -45.16 -4.37 -8.84
C GLU A 84 -44.03 -5.37 -8.68
N ILE A 85 -42.83 -4.99 -9.16
CA ILE A 85 -41.60 -5.77 -9.09
C ILE A 85 -40.61 -5.07 -8.15
N PRO A 86 -40.59 -5.44 -6.87
CA PRO A 86 -39.59 -4.90 -5.94
C PRO A 86 -38.20 -5.52 -6.17
N ALA A 87 -37.16 -4.84 -5.76
CA ALA A 87 -35.80 -5.37 -5.77
C ALA A 87 -35.71 -6.68 -4.95
N GLY A 88 -34.95 -7.65 -5.45
CA GLY A 88 -34.75 -8.95 -4.79
C GLY A 88 -35.94 -9.96 -4.91
N ARG A 89 -37.01 -9.60 -5.60
CA ARG A 89 -38.17 -10.49 -5.82
C ARG A 89 -38.59 -10.52 -7.29
N PRO A 90 -38.03 -11.44 -8.10
CA PRO A 90 -38.42 -11.56 -9.50
C PRO A 90 -39.87 -12.01 -9.64
N LEU A 91 -40.53 -11.57 -10.69
CA LEU A 91 -41.84 -12.09 -11.06
C LEU A 91 -41.72 -13.58 -11.46
N GLN A 92 -42.38 -14.44 -10.71
CA GLN A 92 -42.39 -15.89 -11.01
C GLN A 92 -43.10 -16.22 -12.33
N ARG A 93 -44.03 -15.38 -12.76
CA ARG A 93 -44.76 -15.48 -14.05
C ARG A 93 -45.02 -14.07 -14.57
N SER A 94 -44.31 -13.65 -15.61
CA SER A 94 -44.63 -12.46 -16.39
C SER A 94 -45.38 -12.90 -17.67
N ARG A 95 -46.43 -12.18 -18.05
CA ARG A 95 -46.93 -12.24 -19.42
C ARG A 95 -46.32 -11.11 -20.18
N SER A 96 -45.67 -11.39 -21.30
CA SER A 96 -45.23 -10.35 -22.22
C SER A 96 -46.43 -9.91 -23.05
N SER A 97 -46.74 -8.63 -23.02
CA SER A 97 -47.79 -7.99 -23.82
C SER A 97 -47.46 -6.51 -23.98
N ASP A 98 -47.68 -5.98 -25.18
CA ASP A 98 -47.45 -4.59 -25.48
C ASP A 98 -48.47 -3.63 -24.88
N ASP A 99 -49.55 -4.16 -24.29
CA ASP A 99 -50.57 -3.38 -23.57
C ASP A 99 -50.42 -3.45 -22.05
N LEU A 100 -49.40 -4.18 -21.57
CA LEU A 100 -49.16 -4.41 -20.13
C LEU A 100 -47.81 -3.83 -19.70
N THR A 101 -47.83 -3.08 -18.62
CA THR A 101 -46.63 -2.61 -17.96
C THR A 101 -46.56 -3.11 -16.51
N TYR A 102 -45.36 -3.20 -15.99
CA TYR A 102 -45.09 -3.55 -14.59
C TYR A 102 -44.38 -2.41 -13.88
N PRO A 103 -44.93 -1.87 -12.77
CA PRO A 103 -44.15 -1.00 -11.89
C PRO A 103 -42.91 -1.75 -11.44
N ILE A 104 -41.74 -1.15 -11.57
CA ILE A 104 -40.43 -1.76 -11.29
C ILE A 104 -39.57 -0.81 -10.48
N MET A 105 -38.92 -1.34 -9.44
CA MET A 105 -38.00 -0.57 -8.63
C MET A 105 -36.57 -0.66 -9.17
N THR A 106 -35.78 0.35 -8.88
CA THR A 106 -34.33 0.36 -9.17
C THR A 106 -33.64 -0.91 -8.65
N GLY A 107 -32.85 -1.55 -9.51
CA GLY A 107 -32.17 -2.83 -9.20
C GLY A 107 -33.06 -4.08 -9.26
N ALA A 108 -34.37 -3.94 -9.49
CA ALA A 108 -35.26 -5.08 -9.67
C ALA A 108 -35.01 -5.76 -11.02
N PRO A 109 -35.10 -7.11 -11.09
CA PRO A 109 -34.89 -7.84 -12.33
C PRO A 109 -35.93 -7.51 -13.38
N MET A 110 -35.50 -7.29 -14.63
CA MET A 110 -36.38 -7.06 -15.75
C MET A 110 -37.27 -8.27 -15.98
N PRO A 111 -38.59 -8.07 -16.18
CA PRO A 111 -39.49 -9.18 -16.53
C PRO A 111 -39.12 -9.75 -17.91
N LYS A 112 -39.32 -11.05 -18.08
CA LYS A 112 -39.03 -11.72 -19.35
C LYS A 112 -39.82 -11.08 -20.51
N GLY A 113 -39.14 -10.66 -21.55
CA GLY A 113 -39.68 -10.01 -22.73
C GLY A 113 -39.86 -8.50 -22.61
N TYR A 114 -39.42 -7.90 -21.51
CA TYR A 114 -39.41 -6.47 -21.30
C TYR A 114 -38.00 -5.92 -21.48
N ASP A 115 -37.84 -4.74 -22.08
CA ASP A 115 -36.55 -4.22 -22.53
C ASP A 115 -36.35 -2.71 -22.29
N ALA A 116 -37.36 -2.04 -21.76
CA ALA A 116 -37.26 -0.62 -21.45
C ALA A 116 -37.93 -0.29 -20.12
N VAL A 117 -37.47 0.80 -19.48
CA VAL A 117 -38.12 1.37 -18.30
C VAL A 117 -38.41 2.84 -18.54
N ILE A 118 -39.63 3.27 -18.27
CA ILE A 118 -40.01 4.67 -18.24
C ILE A 118 -40.04 5.12 -16.79
N PRO A 119 -39.27 6.18 -16.41
CA PRO A 119 -39.25 6.70 -15.04
C PRO A 119 -40.64 7.08 -14.53
N VAL A 120 -40.86 6.89 -13.23
CA VAL A 120 -42.16 7.21 -12.61
C VAL A 120 -42.55 8.68 -12.79
N GLU A 121 -41.58 9.58 -12.85
CA GLU A 121 -41.77 11.03 -13.06
C GLU A 121 -42.28 11.36 -14.47
N GLN A 122 -42.19 10.42 -15.40
CA GLN A 122 -42.65 10.53 -16.79
C GLN A 122 -43.94 9.73 -17.00
N SER A 123 -44.69 9.48 -15.94
CA SER A 123 -45.96 8.75 -15.96
C SER A 123 -47.12 9.62 -15.49
N GLU A 124 -48.28 9.38 -16.08
CA GLU A 124 -49.58 9.97 -15.69
C GLU A 124 -50.54 8.86 -15.35
N ARG A 125 -50.94 8.72 -14.07
CA ARG A 125 -51.93 7.77 -13.65
C ARG A 125 -53.31 8.19 -14.17
N ILE A 126 -54.02 7.23 -14.75
CA ILE A 126 -55.40 7.47 -15.21
C ILE A 126 -56.30 6.87 -14.10
N GLU A 127 -56.90 7.72 -13.29
CA GLU A 127 -57.89 7.34 -12.32
C GLU A 127 -59.25 7.13 -13.03
N TYR A 128 -59.91 5.98 -12.79
CA TYR A 128 -61.29 5.77 -13.16
C TYR A 128 -62.15 5.93 -11.91
N PRO A 129 -62.92 7.03 -11.76
CA PRO A 129 -63.59 7.36 -10.52
C PRO A 129 -64.79 6.47 -10.17
N ASP A 130 -65.27 5.60 -11.05
CA ASP A 130 -66.59 4.96 -10.88
C ASP A 130 -66.62 3.42 -11.10
N LEU A 131 -65.74 2.64 -10.48
CA LEU A 131 -65.89 1.19 -10.45
C LEU A 131 -66.18 0.69 -9.03
N PRO A 132 -67.29 -0.05 -8.80
CA PRO A 132 -67.62 -0.61 -7.47
C PRO A 132 -66.55 -1.61 -7.00
N GLU A 133 -66.19 -1.58 -5.72
CA GLU A 133 -65.18 -2.45 -5.07
C GLU A 133 -65.46 -3.97 -5.20
N SER A 134 -66.62 -4.39 -5.73
CA SER A 134 -67.04 -5.79 -5.85
C SER A 134 -66.46 -6.55 -7.08
N PHE A 135 -65.85 -5.87 -8.03
CA PHE A 135 -65.15 -6.48 -9.18
C PHE A 135 -63.65 -6.38 -9.00
N GLY A 136 -63.04 -7.33 -8.37
CA GLY A 136 -61.59 -7.43 -8.15
C GLY A 136 -60.77 -6.21 -8.65
N ARG A 137 -59.80 -5.72 -7.93
CA ARG A 137 -59.09 -4.46 -8.19
C ARG A 137 -59.11 -4.06 -9.67
N PRO A 138 -59.68 -2.89 -10.05
CA PRO A 138 -59.68 -2.45 -11.44
C PRO A 138 -58.26 -2.46 -11.94
N SER A 139 -58.03 -2.90 -13.18
CA SER A 139 -56.72 -2.79 -13.83
C SER A 139 -56.39 -1.30 -13.94
N GLU A 140 -55.57 -0.82 -13.01
CA GLU A 140 -55.02 0.54 -13.04
C GLU A 140 -54.43 0.78 -14.42
N LYS A 141 -54.72 1.90 -15.05
CA LYS A 141 -54.07 2.31 -16.30
C LYS A 141 -53.13 3.44 -16.06
N VAL A 142 -52.04 3.43 -16.79
CA VAL A 142 -51.01 4.49 -16.76
C VAL A 142 -50.70 4.94 -18.18
N LYS A 143 -50.55 6.23 -18.35
CA LYS A 143 -50.01 6.82 -19.57
C LYS A 143 -48.54 7.11 -19.35
N LEU A 144 -47.68 6.66 -20.24
CA LEU A 144 -46.23 6.78 -20.14
C LEU A 144 -45.69 7.69 -21.23
N ALA A 145 -44.58 8.37 -20.93
CA ALA A 145 -43.81 9.15 -21.94
C ALA A 145 -43.18 8.20 -22.98
N PRO A 146 -42.74 8.77 -24.14
CA PRO A 146 -41.99 8.01 -25.12
C PRO A 146 -40.71 7.44 -24.56
N GLY A 147 -40.40 6.21 -24.96
CA GLY A 147 -39.15 5.51 -24.60
C GLY A 147 -38.44 4.95 -25.83
N LYS A 148 -37.35 4.29 -25.58
CA LYS A 148 -36.57 3.54 -26.57
C LYS A 148 -36.23 2.15 -26.03
N PRO A 149 -36.10 1.15 -26.92
CA PRO A 149 -35.55 -0.14 -26.52
C PRO A 149 -34.21 0.01 -25.76
N GLY A 150 -34.01 -0.74 -24.69
CA GLY A 150 -32.82 -0.67 -23.84
C GLY A 150 -32.77 0.49 -22.86
N GLN A 151 -33.74 1.41 -22.89
CA GLN A 151 -33.72 2.60 -22.05
C GLN A 151 -33.82 2.23 -20.57
N PHE A 152 -32.88 2.73 -19.76
CA PHE A 152 -32.78 2.52 -18.30
C PHE A 152 -32.78 1.05 -17.88
N VAL A 153 -32.22 0.17 -18.73
CA VAL A 153 -31.96 -1.23 -18.40
C VAL A 153 -30.46 -1.45 -18.33
N ARG A 154 -29.96 -1.87 -17.14
CA ARG A 154 -28.60 -2.36 -16.99
C ARG A 154 -28.55 -3.81 -17.42
N ARG A 155 -27.67 -4.13 -18.35
CA ARG A 155 -27.53 -5.48 -18.89
C ARG A 155 -26.69 -6.36 -17.99
N ARG A 156 -27.02 -7.64 -17.96
CA ARG A 156 -26.18 -8.66 -17.32
C ARG A 156 -24.76 -8.60 -17.88
N GLY A 157 -23.78 -8.54 -16.98
CA GLY A 157 -22.35 -8.51 -17.32
C GLY A 157 -21.87 -7.17 -17.91
N GLU A 158 -22.65 -6.10 -17.79
CA GLU A 158 -22.28 -4.79 -18.31
C GLU A 158 -21.01 -4.22 -17.65
N ASP A 159 -20.79 -4.49 -16.38
CA ASP A 159 -19.60 -4.09 -15.63
C ASP A 159 -18.49 -5.15 -15.72
N VAL A 160 -18.85 -6.41 -15.43
CA VAL A 160 -17.90 -7.52 -15.35
C VAL A 160 -18.57 -8.81 -15.84
N VAL A 161 -17.83 -9.60 -16.65
CA VAL A 161 -18.26 -10.94 -17.07
C VAL A 161 -17.50 -12.04 -16.33
N THR A 162 -18.15 -13.16 -16.11
CA THR A 162 -17.57 -14.34 -15.44
C THR A 162 -16.25 -14.76 -16.09
N GLY A 163 -15.22 -15.00 -15.27
CA GLY A 163 -13.87 -15.39 -15.70
C GLY A 163 -12.94 -14.21 -16.03
N GLN A 164 -13.45 -12.97 -16.11
CA GLN A 164 -12.61 -11.79 -16.29
C GLN A 164 -11.67 -11.60 -15.10
N VAL A 165 -10.42 -11.23 -15.37
CA VAL A 165 -9.45 -10.90 -14.31
C VAL A 165 -9.85 -9.57 -13.69
N LEU A 166 -10.12 -9.59 -12.37
CA LEU A 166 -10.48 -8.42 -11.56
C LEU A 166 -9.26 -7.71 -11.01
N ALA A 167 -8.27 -8.48 -10.60
CA ALA A 167 -7.00 -7.98 -10.09
C ALA A 167 -5.90 -9.04 -10.24
N ARG A 168 -4.67 -8.61 -10.38
CA ARG A 168 -3.50 -9.47 -10.58
C ARG A 168 -2.68 -9.66 -9.32
N ALA A 169 -1.93 -10.74 -9.26
CA ALA A 169 -0.89 -10.92 -8.27
C ALA A 169 0.05 -9.69 -8.25
N GLY A 170 0.42 -9.25 -7.06
CA GLY A 170 1.23 -8.04 -6.86
C GLY A 170 0.44 -6.74 -6.74
N GLU A 171 -0.86 -6.74 -7.02
CA GLU A 171 -1.69 -5.55 -6.83
C GLU A 171 -2.09 -5.37 -5.36
N ARG A 172 -2.17 -4.10 -4.94
CA ARG A 172 -2.64 -3.73 -3.61
C ARG A 172 -4.16 -3.71 -3.56
N ILE A 173 -4.73 -4.34 -2.55
CA ILE A 173 -6.18 -4.39 -2.34
C ILE A 173 -6.65 -3.05 -1.77
N THR A 174 -7.22 -2.22 -2.64
CA THR A 174 -7.87 -0.96 -2.27
C THR A 174 -9.24 -1.22 -1.66
N PRO A 175 -9.84 -0.26 -0.91
CA PRO A 175 -11.22 -0.39 -0.43
C PRO A 175 -12.24 -0.63 -1.56
N ALA A 176 -12.06 -0.01 -2.73
CA ALA A 176 -12.93 -0.23 -3.90
C ALA A 176 -12.81 -1.65 -4.44
N LEU A 177 -11.57 -2.16 -4.59
CA LEU A 177 -11.34 -3.54 -5.01
C LEU A 177 -11.93 -4.54 -4.00
N LEU A 178 -11.77 -4.29 -2.71
CA LEU A 178 -12.35 -5.13 -1.66
C LEU A 178 -13.88 -5.19 -1.78
N GLY A 179 -14.56 -4.06 -2.06
CA GLY A 179 -15.99 -4.01 -2.33
C GLY A 179 -16.38 -4.82 -3.58
N ALA A 180 -15.61 -4.68 -4.67
CA ALA A 180 -15.82 -5.46 -5.89
C ALA A 180 -15.65 -6.97 -5.66
N LEU A 181 -14.64 -7.38 -4.88
CA LEU A 181 -14.46 -8.80 -4.52
C LEU A 181 -15.55 -9.32 -3.58
N ALA A 182 -16.07 -8.49 -2.68
CA ALA A 182 -17.22 -8.83 -1.85
C ALA A 182 -18.46 -9.09 -2.70
N SER A 183 -18.73 -8.26 -3.71
CA SER A 183 -19.86 -8.46 -4.64
C SER A 183 -19.76 -9.74 -5.46
N GLN A 184 -18.54 -10.27 -5.62
CA GLN A 184 -18.24 -11.56 -6.25
C GLN A 184 -18.33 -12.76 -5.28
N GLY A 185 -18.69 -12.53 -4.02
CA GLY A 185 -18.80 -13.58 -3.00
C GLY A 185 -17.45 -14.11 -2.50
N TYR A 186 -16.38 -13.36 -2.60
CA TYR A 186 -15.11 -13.73 -2.00
C TYR A 186 -15.15 -13.55 -0.48
N ALA A 187 -15.05 -14.65 0.27
CA ALA A 187 -14.97 -14.61 1.73
C ALA A 187 -13.52 -14.52 2.25
N ARG A 188 -12.56 -15.00 1.48
CA ARG A 188 -11.14 -15.06 1.80
C ARG A 188 -10.31 -14.78 0.55
N LEU A 189 -9.11 -14.24 0.75
CA LEU A 189 -8.15 -13.96 -0.32
C LEU A 189 -6.77 -14.51 0.05
N THR A 190 -6.01 -14.91 -0.96
CA THR A 190 -4.60 -15.26 -0.81
C THR A 190 -3.77 -14.00 -1.05
N VAL A 191 -3.08 -13.56 -0.01
CA VAL A 191 -2.27 -12.34 0.01
C VAL A 191 -0.84 -12.66 0.35
N ALA A 192 0.08 -11.76 0.00
CA ALA A 192 1.45 -11.83 0.46
C ALA A 192 1.48 -11.78 1.99
N ALA A 193 2.15 -12.74 2.62
CA ALA A 193 2.44 -12.66 4.04
C ALA A 193 3.46 -11.54 4.29
N GLY A 194 3.32 -10.83 5.39
CA GLY A 194 4.33 -9.88 5.83
C GLY A 194 5.66 -10.57 6.09
N PRO A 195 6.80 -9.96 5.76
CA PRO A 195 8.09 -10.54 6.09
C PRO A 195 8.31 -10.63 7.60
N ARG A 196 8.94 -11.69 8.05
CA ARG A 196 9.46 -11.78 9.43
C ARG A 196 10.81 -11.09 9.49
N VAL A 197 10.89 -10.01 10.24
CA VAL A 197 12.09 -9.17 10.32
C VAL A 197 12.68 -9.24 11.73
N LEU A 198 13.93 -9.66 11.81
CA LEU A 198 14.73 -9.59 13.03
C LEU A 198 15.48 -8.26 13.07
N VAL A 199 15.18 -7.43 14.06
CA VAL A 199 15.85 -6.15 14.29
C VAL A 199 16.87 -6.31 15.40
N CYS A 200 18.14 -6.05 15.08
CA CYS A 200 19.26 -6.10 16.01
C CYS A 200 19.77 -4.67 16.26
N THR A 201 19.61 -4.18 17.48
CA THR A 201 20.12 -2.87 17.91
C THR A 201 20.94 -3.04 19.18
N GLY A 202 21.94 -2.24 19.36
CA GLY A 202 22.74 -2.30 20.57
C GLY A 202 24.18 -1.82 20.37
N GLY A 203 24.99 -2.14 21.32
CA GLY A 203 26.30 -1.72 21.65
C GLY A 203 26.34 -1.59 23.16
N ASP A 204 27.50 -1.66 23.80
CA ASP A 204 27.64 -1.59 25.27
C ASP A 204 27.14 -0.24 25.83
N GLU A 205 27.10 0.80 24.98
CA GLU A 205 26.54 2.10 25.30
C GLU A 205 25.01 2.17 25.25
N ILE A 206 24.34 1.16 24.64
CA ILE A 206 22.89 1.18 24.40
C ILE A 206 22.15 0.37 25.45
N LEU A 207 21.28 1.04 26.19
CA LEU A 207 20.39 0.41 27.16
C LEU A 207 18.97 0.30 26.60
N SER A 208 18.35 -0.89 26.73
CA SER A 208 16.91 -1.00 26.44
C SER A 208 16.13 -0.22 27.48
N GLY A 209 15.43 0.83 27.06
CA GLY A 209 14.64 1.70 27.95
C GLY A 209 13.22 1.20 28.15
N VAL A 210 12.68 0.49 27.16
CA VAL A 210 11.28 0.02 27.11
C VAL A 210 11.23 -1.33 26.40
N GLU A 211 10.50 -2.26 26.98
CA GLU A 211 10.19 -3.54 26.36
C GLU A 211 8.83 -3.52 25.67
N GLU A 212 8.58 -4.47 24.76
CA GLU A 212 7.32 -4.52 23.99
C GLU A 212 6.09 -4.78 24.85
N ASP A 213 6.24 -5.41 26.01
CA ASP A 213 5.15 -5.65 26.98
C ASP A 213 4.75 -4.41 27.77
N GLY A 214 5.41 -3.26 27.50
CA GLY A 214 5.18 -1.98 28.18
C GLY A 214 5.96 -1.84 29.49
N SER A 215 6.77 -2.84 29.87
CA SER A 215 7.68 -2.69 31.00
C SER A 215 8.78 -1.69 30.66
N ALA A 216 9.09 -0.81 31.63
CA ALA A 216 10.21 0.11 31.51
C ALA A 216 11.39 -0.44 32.33
N THR A 217 12.59 -0.20 31.86
CA THR A 217 13.78 -0.48 32.66
C THR A 217 13.78 0.41 33.92
N THR A 218 14.12 -0.18 35.04
CA THR A 218 14.39 0.55 36.29
C THR A 218 15.87 0.94 36.40
N GLN A 219 16.68 0.54 35.42
CA GLN A 219 18.10 0.81 35.39
C GLN A 219 18.32 2.28 34.98
N GLU A 220 19.06 3.02 35.78
CA GLU A 220 19.53 4.37 35.45
C GLU A 220 20.65 4.28 34.43
N LEU A 221 20.73 5.29 33.55
CA LEU A 221 21.81 5.40 32.57
C LEU A 221 23.14 5.62 33.29
N GLY A 222 24.09 4.73 33.03
CA GLY A 222 25.48 4.96 33.39
C GLY A 222 26.13 6.07 32.56
N GLN A 223 27.32 6.48 32.99
CA GLN A 223 28.08 7.48 32.25
C GLN A 223 28.42 6.97 30.82
N GLY A 224 27.99 7.68 29.80
CA GLY A 224 28.22 7.31 28.39
C GLY A 224 27.14 6.39 27.80
N GLN A 225 26.17 5.97 28.57
CA GLN A 225 25.03 5.19 28.08
C GLN A 225 23.90 6.07 27.56
N ILE A 226 23.14 5.54 26.60
CA ILE A 226 21.93 6.13 26.04
C ILE A 226 20.84 5.07 25.89
N PHE A 227 19.58 5.49 25.87
CA PHE A 227 18.48 4.58 25.56
C PHE A 227 18.39 4.24 24.07
N ASP A 228 18.02 2.99 23.76
CA ASP A 228 17.77 2.52 22.40
C ASP A 228 16.58 3.28 21.78
N ALA A 229 16.88 4.08 20.78
CA ALA A 229 15.88 4.77 19.96
C ALA A 229 15.60 4.04 18.64
N ASN A 230 16.61 3.32 18.11
CA ASN A 230 16.53 2.68 16.79
C ASN A 230 15.64 1.44 16.80
N GLY A 231 15.71 0.62 17.83
CA GLY A 231 14.90 -0.59 17.97
C GLY A 231 13.40 -0.30 17.94
N PRO A 232 12.88 0.52 18.86
CA PRO A 232 11.45 0.92 18.82
C PRO A 232 11.03 1.59 17.53
N MET A 233 11.84 2.52 16.99
CA MET A 233 11.54 3.23 15.75
C MET A 233 11.47 2.29 14.54
N LEU A 234 12.47 1.43 14.33
CA LEU A 234 12.47 0.46 13.23
C LEU A 234 11.31 -0.53 13.37
N THR A 235 11.04 -1.01 14.59
CA THR A 235 9.92 -1.91 14.87
C THR A 235 8.59 -1.29 14.45
N ALA A 236 8.35 -0.03 14.83
CA ALA A 236 7.14 0.68 14.46
C ALA A 236 7.01 0.85 12.93
N MET A 237 8.07 1.31 12.28
CA MET A 237 8.08 1.53 10.81
C MET A 237 7.88 0.23 10.02
N LEU A 238 8.50 -0.87 10.46
CA LEU A 238 8.37 -2.18 9.83
C LEU A 238 6.96 -2.76 10.00
N ARG A 239 6.36 -2.62 11.18
CA ARG A 239 4.97 -3.06 11.45
C ARG A 239 3.97 -2.25 10.63
N GLU A 240 4.21 -0.95 10.49
CA GLU A 240 3.43 -0.08 9.60
C GLU A 240 3.48 -0.55 8.13
N ASP A 241 4.61 -1.09 7.69
CA ASP A 241 4.79 -1.66 6.36
C ASP A 241 4.42 -3.16 6.28
N GLY A 242 3.76 -3.69 7.33
CA GLY A 242 3.14 -5.03 7.34
C GLY A 242 4.07 -6.18 7.76
N ALA A 243 5.25 -5.91 8.32
CA ALA A 243 6.16 -6.94 8.80
C ALA A 243 5.78 -7.48 10.20
N GLU A 244 6.03 -8.77 10.42
CA GLU A 244 6.15 -9.36 11.75
C GLU A 244 7.56 -9.08 12.26
N VAL A 245 7.69 -8.42 13.40
CA VAL A 245 9.00 -7.95 13.90
C VAL A 245 9.33 -8.56 15.24
N ARG A 246 10.55 -9.10 15.31
CA ARG A 246 11.20 -9.47 16.59
C ARG A 246 12.43 -8.59 16.76
N ARG A 247 12.63 -8.06 17.97
CA ARG A 247 13.78 -7.24 18.33
C ARG A 247 14.70 -7.98 19.29
N ILE A 248 16.01 -7.85 19.08
CA ILE A 248 17.04 -8.27 20.05
C ILE A 248 18.02 -7.13 20.28
N ALA A 249 18.45 -7.00 21.55
CA ALA A 249 19.59 -6.17 21.89
C ALA A 249 20.89 -6.95 21.65
N ILE A 250 21.93 -6.33 21.15
CA ILE A 250 23.24 -6.92 20.89
C ILE A 250 24.33 -6.16 21.67
N GLY A 251 25.31 -6.87 22.21
CA GLY A 251 26.52 -6.30 22.79
C GLY A 251 27.63 -6.18 21.76
N ASP A 252 28.85 -5.85 22.21
CA ASP A 252 30.02 -5.64 21.35
C ASP A 252 30.84 -6.91 21.08
N ASP A 253 30.34 -8.08 21.50
CA ASP A 253 30.98 -9.37 21.20
C ASP A 253 30.45 -9.95 19.87
N PRO A 254 31.28 -10.05 18.82
CA PRO A 254 30.89 -10.57 17.51
C PRO A 254 30.53 -12.08 17.54
N ILE A 255 31.09 -12.87 18.44
CA ILE A 255 30.78 -14.30 18.54
C ILE A 255 29.44 -14.51 19.22
N GLU A 256 29.14 -13.76 20.30
CA GLU A 256 27.84 -13.75 20.93
C GLU A 256 26.74 -13.33 19.91
N LEU A 257 26.98 -12.30 19.09
CA LEU A 257 26.05 -11.92 18.04
C LEU A 257 25.75 -13.08 17.08
N LEU A 258 26.76 -13.80 16.60
CA LEU A 258 26.56 -14.95 15.71
C LEU A 258 25.74 -16.08 16.37
N HIS A 259 26.01 -16.40 17.63
CA HIS A 259 25.23 -17.38 18.38
C HIS A 259 23.76 -16.94 18.52
N ARG A 260 23.52 -15.68 18.83
CA ARG A 260 22.16 -15.13 18.93
C ARG A 260 21.45 -15.15 17.58
N LEU A 261 22.10 -14.76 16.49
CA LEU A 261 21.51 -14.84 15.14
C LEU A 261 21.13 -16.27 14.77
N THR A 262 21.96 -17.25 15.14
CA THR A 262 21.65 -18.67 14.93
C THR A 262 20.44 -19.11 15.75
N ALA A 263 20.37 -18.75 17.04
CA ALA A 263 19.24 -19.07 17.91
C ALA A 263 17.93 -18.42 17.42
N GLU A 264 17.99 -17.17 16.98
CA GLU A 264 16.84 -16.46 16.42
C GLU A 264 16.41 -17.07 15.08
N TYR A 265 17.36 -17.50 14.25
CA TYR A 265 17.02 -18.23 13.03
C TYR A 265 16.25 -19.52 13.33
N GLU A 266 16.63 -20.28 14.32
CA GLU A 266 15.94 -21.54 14.71
C GLU A 266 14.51 -21.27 15.25
N SER A 267 14.34 -20.23 16.08
CA SER A 267 13.09 -19.96 16.79
C SER A 267 12.11 -19.07 16.03
N PHE A 268 12.61 -18.09 15.28
CA PHE A 268 11.79 -17.09 14.59
C PHE A 268 11.81 -17.25 13.06
N LYS A 269 12.90 -17.80 12.50
CA LYS A 269 13.11 -17.95 11.05
C LYS A 269 12.89 -16.62 10.30
N PRO A 270 13.70 -15.59 10.56
CA PRO A 270 13.53 -14.30 9.93
C PRO A 270 13.74 -14.42 8.40
N ASP A 271 12.94 -13.68 7.66
CA ASP A 271 13.09 -13.50 6.21
C ASP A 271 14.12 -12.40 5.90
N ILE A 272 14.27 -11.44 6.81
CA ILE A 272 15.22 -10.32 6.73
C ILE A 272 15.79 -10.05 8.12
N ILE A 273 17.08 -9.80 8.20
CA ILE A 273 17.74 -9.28 9.40
C ILE A 273 18.10 -7.81 9.15
N ILE A 274 17.78 -6.95 10.11
CA ILE A 274 18.21 -5.54 10.09
C ILE A 274 19.09 -5.28 11.29
N THR A 275 20.26 -4.68 11.06
CA THR A 275 21.10 -4.16 12.14
C THR A 275 21.17 -2.64 12.08
N SER A 276 21.24 -1.99 13.24
CA SER A 276 21.48 -0.54 13.32
C SER A 276 22.65 -0.29 14.22
N GLY A 277 23.74 0.27 13.63
CA GLY A 277 25.06 0.42 14.26
C GLY A 277 26.03 -0.72 13.92
N GLY A 278 27.27 -0.62 14.45
CA GLY A 278 28.31 -1.64 14.31
C GLY A 278 28.87 -1.86 12.90
N ILE A 279 28.78 -0.87 11.98
CA ILE A 279 29.16 -1.01 10.57
C ILE A 279 30.15 0.03 10.05
N SER A 280 30.62 0.95 10.89
CA SER A 280 31.59 1.97 10.51
C SER A 280 33.01 1.37 10.33
N HIS A 281 34.02 2.19 10.21
CA HIS A 281 35.42 1.77 10.14
C HIS A 281 36.15 1.87 11.49
N GLY A 282 35.38 1.92 12.60
CA GLY A 282 35.93 1.97 13.95
C GLY A 282 36.49 0.63 14.43
N LYS A 283 37.15 0.66 15.59
CA LYS A 283 37.77 -0.53 16.20
C LYS A 283 36.73 -1.54 16.75
N TYR A 284 35.53 -1.06 17.11
CA TYR A 284 34.49 -1.82 17.82
C TYR A 284 33.26 -2.07 16.97
N GLU A 285 33.45 -2.42 15.70
CA GLU A 285 32.33 -2.62 14.75
C GLU A 285 31.85 -4.07 14.81
N VAL A 286 30.98 -4.36 15.78
CA VAL A 286 30.54 -5.72 16.10
C VAL A 286 29.93 -6.46 14.92
N VAL A 287 29.07 -5.81 14.14
CA VAL A 287 28.40 -6.44 12.97
C VAL A 287 29.41 -6.83 11.91
N ARG A 288 30.32 -5.93 11.57
CA ARG A 288 31.37 -6.17 10.57
C ARG A 288 32.32 -7.29 11.00
N ASN A 289 32.73 -7.27 12.27
CA ASN A 289 33.57 -8.29 12.86
C ASN A 289 32.87 -9.67 12.94
N ALA A 290 31.58 -9.69 13.26
CA ALA A 290 30.77 -10.91 13.25
C ALA A 290 30.69 -11.52 11.86
N ILE A 291 30.43 -10.72 10.82
CA ILE A 291 30.41 -11.22 9.43
C ILE A 291 31.76 -11.81 9.02
N ALA A 292 32.88 -11.18 9.41
CA ALA A 292 34.22 -11.71 9.11
C ALA A 292 34.47 -13.07 9.81
N LYS A 293 33.84 -13.32 10.96
CA LYS A 293 33.97 -14.53 11.76
C LYS A 293 32.82 -15.51 11.60
N ALA A 294 31.88 -15.28 10.67
CA ALA A 294 30.66 -16.07 10.52
C ALA A 294 30.93 -17.58 10.34
N HIS A 295 32.07 -17.94 9.75
CA HIS A 295 32.51 -19.32 9.59
C HIS A 295 32.77 -20.05 10.93
N GLU A 296 33.06 -19.34 12.01
CA GLU A 296 33.25 -19.91 13.35
C GLU A 296 31.91 -20.41 13.95
N ALA A 297 30.78 -19.97 13.41
CA ALA A 297 29.43 -20.40 13.78
C ALA A 297 28.72 -21.18 12.66
N ASP A 298 29.47 -21.78 11.73
CA ASP A 298 28.95 -22.52 10.58
C ASP A 298 27.98 -21.71 9.69
N ILE A 299 28.11 -20.39 9.66
CA ILE A 299 27.32 -19.49 8.84
C ILE A 299 28.13 -19.15 7.60
N LEU A 300 27.62 -19.51 6.40
CA LEU A 300 28.20 -19.08 5.14
C LEU A 300 27.71 -17.68 4.80
N VAL A 301 28.61 -16.86 4.22
CA VAL A 301 28.29 -15.48 3.82
C VAL A 301 28.58 -15.33 2.32
N PRO A 302 27.66 -15.78 1.44
CA PRO A 302 27.86 -15.74 -0.01
C PRO A 302 27.88 -14.32 -0.61
N VAL A 303 27.35 -13.34 0.11
CA VAL A 303 27.40 -11.91 -0.26
C VAL A 303 27.77 -11.12 0.97
N SER A 304 28.77 -10.25 0.84
CA SER A 304 29.14 -9.29 1.89
C SER A 304 29.62 -7.98 1.28
N TRP A 305 29.00 -6.89 1.70
CA TRP A 305 29.44 -5.55 1.36
C TRP A 305 29.14 -4.60 2.52
N PHE A 306 30.15 -3.81 2.87
CA PHE A 306 30.07 -2.66 3.78
C PHE A 306 30.77 -1.48 3.13
N GLY A 307 30.07 -0.38 2.98
CA GLY A 307 30.62 0.79 2.30
C GLY A 307 29.85 2.06 2.59
N HIS A 308 30.07 3.04 1.74
CA HIS A 308 29.36 4.31 1.77
C HIS A 308 28.48 4.44 0.53
N VAL A 309 27.30 5.00 0.73
CA VAL A 309 26.39 5.45 -0.32
C VAL A 309 26.50 6.97 -0.41
N SER A 310 26.43 7.54 -1.61
CA SER A 310 26.52 8.98 -1.86
C SER A 310 25.28 9.74 -1.38
N GLN A 311 24.95 9.58 -0.10
CA GLN A 311 23.83 10.29 0.57
C GLN A 311 24.25 10.91 1.90
N GLN A 312 23.50 11.91 2.33
CA GLN A 312 23.65 12.56 3.63
C GLN A 312 22.27 12.97 4.20
N PRO A 313 21.93 12.53 5.46
CA PRO A 313 22.68 11.60 6.30
C PRO A 313 22.52 10.14 5.82
N GLY A 314 23.20 9.21 6.50
CA GLY A 314 23.05 7.78 6.23
C GLY A 314 24.03 7.22 5.19
N GLY A 315 25.20 7.81 5.02
CA GLY A 315 26.22 7.33 4.07
C GLY A 315 26.71 5.90 4.33
N PRO A 316 27.12 5.51 5.55
CA PRO A 316 27.52 4.12 5.85
C PRO A 316 26.35 3.17 5.68
N GLN A 317 26.55 2.06 4.96
CA GLN A 317 25.55 1.02 4.71
C GLN A 317 26.24 -0.34 4.66
N GLY A 318 25.47 -1.39 4.92
CA GLY A 318 25.92 -2.76 4.74
C GLY A 318 24.82 -3.65 4.18
N VAL A 319 25.21 -4.62 3.35
CA VAL A 319 24.33 -5.67 2.89
C VAL A 319 25.08 -6.99 2.84
N ASN A 320 24.54 -7.99 3.49
CA ASN A 320 25.11 -9.33 3.55
C ASN A 320 24.01 -10.35 3.27
N VAL A 321 24.38 -11.56 2.87
CA VAL A 321 23.49 -12.71 2.84
C VAL A 321 24.11 -13.76 3.76
N LEU A 322 23.37 -14.15 4.78
CA LEU A 322 23.75 -15.21 5.70
C LEU A 322 23.06 -16.52 5.29
N ALA A 323 23.78 -17.61 5.27
CA ALA A 323 23.19 -18.91 4.96
C ALA A 323 23.22 -19.80 6.22
N PHE A 324 22.05 -20.01 6.79
CA PHE A 324 21.81 -20.91 7.94
C PHE A 324 21.29 -22.26 7.41
N LYS A 325 22.07 -23.32 7.56
CA LYS A 325 21.68 -24.67 7.10
C LYS A 325 21.14 -24.69 5.63
N GLY A 326 21.74 -23.87 4.76
CA GLY A 326 21.36 -23.77 3.36
C GLY A 326 20.26 -22.73 3.04
N HIS A 327 19.55 -22.22 4.03
CA HIS A 327 18.61 -21.11 3.85
C HIS A 327 19.34 -19.77 3.87
N ARG A 328 19.04 -18.93 2.91
CA ARG A 328 19.68 -17.63 2.73
C ARG A 328 18.80 -16.53 3.32
N VAL A 329 19.37 -15.73 4.21
CA VAL A 329 18.70 -14.61 4.87
C VAL A 329 19.49 -13.33 4.58
N PRO A 330 18.90 -12.34 3.93
CA PRO A 330 19.54 -11.03 3.72
C PRO A 330 19.66 -10.30 5.04
N MET A 331 20.82 -9.73 5.30
CA MET A 331 21.08 -8.86 6.43
C MET A 331 21.43 -7.46 5.92
N ILE A 332 20.60 -6.48 6.27
CA ILE A 332 20.72 -5.08 5.89
C ILE A 332 21.17 -4.30 7.11
N SER A 333 22.25 -3.56 6.97
CA SER A 333 22.88 -2.85 8.09
C SER A 333 22.79 -1.35 7.87
N PHE A 334 22.13 -0.66 8.79
CA PHE A 334 21.98 0.80 8.79
C PHE A 334 22.95 1.47 9.77
N PRO A 335 23.25 2.77 9.58
CA PRO A 335 24.06 3.55 10.52
C PRO A 335 23.44 3.59 11.92
N GLY A 336 24.25 3.73 12.97
CA GLY A 336 23.77 3.81 14.35
C GLY A 336 23.03 5.11 14.72
N ASN A 337 23.33 6.23 14.04
CA ASN A 337 22.65 7.50 14.30
C ASN A 337 21.16 7.43 13.93
N PRO A 338 20.21 7.77 14.84
CA PRO A 338 18.76 7.50 14.63
C PRO A 338 18.17 8.14 13.38
N VAL A 339 18.53 9.38 13.06
CA VAL A 339 18.03 10.04 11.83
C VAL A 339 18.61 9.37 10.58
N SER A 340 19.84 8.89 10.63
CA SER A 340 20.44 8.14 9.53
C SER A 340 19.73 6.79 9.32
N THR A 341 19.39 6.10 10.39
CA THR A 341 18.59 4.85 10.38
C THR A 341 17.23 5.09 9.78
N LEU A 342 16.49 6.11 10.24
CA LEU A 342 15.18 6.51 9.73
C LEU A 342 15.21 6.76 8.22
N ILE A 343 16.15 7.59 7.78
CA ILE A 343 16.31 7.97 6.35
C ILE A 343 16.71 6.76 5.51
N SER A 344 17.64 5.93 5.99
CA SER A 344 18.05 4.73 5.28
C SER A 344 16.89 3.74 5.10
N TYR A 345 16.11 3.49 6.16
CA TYR A 345 14.92 2.67 6.04
C TYR A 345 13.90 3.25 5.05
N ALA A 346 13.55 4.53 5.22
CA ALA A 346 12.54 5.20 4.40
C ALA A 346 12.87 5.22 2.90
N LEU A 347 14.15 5.42 2.57
CA LEU A 347 14.58 5.54 1.17
C LEU A 347 15.02 4.21 0.55
N ILE A 348 15.55 3.28 1.33
CA ILE A 348 16.25 2.10 0.80
C ILE A 348 15.36 0.85 0.88
N LEU A 349 14.82 0.52 2.05
CA LEU A 349 14.07 -0.73 2.24
C LEU A 349 12.54 -0.58 2.13
N ARG A 350 11.98 0.49 2.71
CA ARG A 350 10.52 0.74 2.71
C ARG A 350 9.89 0.69 1.31
N PRO A 351 10.48 1.29 0.25
CA PRO A 351 9.91 1.21 -1.09
C PRO A 351 9.78 -0.21 -1.61
N TYR A 352 10.75 -1.08 -1.33
CA TYR A 352 10.68 -2.49 -1.70
C TYR A 352 9.54 -3.23 -0.98
N LEU A 353 9.41 -3.04 0.34
CA LEU A 353 8.35 -3.68 1.13
C LEU A 353 6.97 -3.21 0.68
N ARG A 354 6.79 -1.91 0.43
CA ARG A 354 5.51 -1.34 -0.02
C ARG A 354 5.14 -1.68 -1.45
N ALA A 355 6.12 -1.93 -2.31
CA ALA A 355 5.86 -2.43 -3.67
C ALA A 355 5.40 -3.90 -3.69
N GLY A 356 5.22 -4.54 -2.54
CA GLY A 356 4.77 -5.93 -2.44
C GLY A 356 5.90 -6.93 -2.25
N GLY A 357 7.11 -6.47 -1.98
CA GLY A 357 8.27 -7.34 -1.77
C GLY A 357 8.45 -8.32 -2.93
N PRO A 358 8.54 -9.66 -2.66
CA PRO A 358 8.73 -10.67 -3.70
C PRO A 358 7.50 -10.88 -4.61
N TYR A 359 6.32 -10.42 -4.20
CA TYR A 359 5.07 -10.48 -4.99
C TYR A 359 4.85 -9.22 -5.83
N GLY A 360 5.65 -8.17 -5.63
CA GLY A 360 5.51 -6.90 -6.35
C GLY A 360 5.62 -7.08 -7.86
N VAL A 361 4.82 -6.30 -8.60
CA VAL A 361 4.83 -6.34 -10.07
C VAL A 361 6.22 -5.96 -10.59
N PRO A 362 6.86 -6.78 -11.46
CA PRO A 362 8.22 -6.53 -11.94
C PRO A 362 8.45 -5.13 -12.51
N HIS A 363 7.44 -4.56 -13.16
CA HIS A 363 7.50 -3.21 -13.75
C HIS A 363 7.31 -2.09 -12.72
N ALA A 364 6.46 -2.25 -11.70
CA ALA A 364 6.29 -1.26 -10.64
C ALA A 364 7.57 -1.15 -9.79
N VAL A 365 8.17 -2.29 -9.45
CA VAL A 365 9.43 -2.32 -8.68
C VAL A 365 10.60 -1.73 -9.48
N ALA A 366 10.68 -1.96 -10.78
CA ALA A 366 11.74 -1.41 -11.62
C ALA A 366 11.52 0.06 -11.99
N SER A 367 10.27 0.51 -12.20
CA SER A 367 9.98 1.87 -12.62
C SER A 367 9.81 2.85 -11.45
N GLU A 368 9.21 2.43 -10.32
CA GLU A 368 9.15 3.25 -9.10
C GLU A 368 10.45 3.21 -8.29
N GLN A 369 11.18 2.11 -8.33
CA GLN A 369 12.49 1.99 -7.66
C GLN A 369 13.62 2.67 -8.43
N ALA A 370 13.56 2.73 -9.75
CA ALA A 370 14.58 3.42 -10.54
C ALA A 370 14.53 4.95 -10.39
N SER A 371 13.48 5.50 -9.78
CA SER A 371 13.25 6.93 -9.89
C SER A 371 12.96 7.59 -8.55
N LEU A 372 14.02 7.94 -7.80
CA LEU A 372 13.98 9.16 -7.01
C LEU A 372 13.59 10.35 -7.93
N ASN A 373 13.81 10.26 -9.23
CA ASN A 373 13.42 11.24 -10.25
C ASN A 373 11.90 11.41 -10.42
N ASN A 374 11.06 10.46 -9.97
CA ASN A 374 9.60 10.55 -9.96
C ASN A 374 9.04 10.97 -8.58
N ALA A 375 9.89 11.37 -7.64
CA ALA A 375 9.42 11.90 -6.37
C ALA A 375 8.53 13.14 -6.62
N PRO A 376 7.43 13.28 -5.88
CA PRO A 376 6.62 14.49 -5.97
C PRO A 376 7.48 15.71 -5.66
N ARG A 377 7.13 16.84 -6.27
CA ARG A 377 7.88 18.09 -6.09
C ARG A 377 7.02 19.10 -5.34
N GLY A 378 7.66 19.84 -4.46
CA GLY A 378 7.06 20.96 -3.75
C GLY A 378 7.95 22.19 -3.83
N VAL A 379 7.41 23.35 -3.56
CA VAL A 379 8.13 24.62 -3.58
C VAL A 379 8.86 24.83 -2.26
N LEU A 380 10.14 25.04 -2.33
CA LEU A 380 11.00 25.29 -1.18
C LEU A 380 10.70 26.66 -0.57
N VAL A 381 10.47 26.71 0.72
CA VAL A 381 10.27 27.96 1.48
C VAL A 381 11.46 28.11 2.42
N THR A 382 12.37 29.00 2.06
CA THR A 382 13.59 29.32 2.83
C THR A 382 14.07 30.74 2.53
N ASP A 383 14.56 31.40 3.56
CA ASP A 383 15.15 32.75 3.46
C ASP A 383 16.65 32.68 3.15
N THR A 384 17.27 31.51 3.32
CA THR A 384 18.69 31.31 3.10
C THR A 384 18.93 30.24 2.03
N PRO A 385 19.90 30.44 1.12
CA PRO A 385 20.26 29.40 0.16
C PRO A 385 20.73 28.12 0.85
N LEU A 386 20.28 26.97 0.34
CA LEU A 386 20.63 25.63 0.81
C LEU A 386 21.58 25.00 -0.20
N THR A 387 22.81 24.69 0.20
CA THR A 387 23.82 24.09 -0.68
C THR A 387 24.05 22.63 -0.24
N ALA A 388 23.75 21.69 -1.13
CA ALA A 388 24.07 20.29 -0.91
C ALA A 388 25.59 20.02 -1.04
N PRO A 389 26.11 19.01 -0.32
CA PRO A 389 27.50 18.59 -0.48
C PRO A 389 27.87 18.27 -1.93
N ALA A 390 29.11 18.53 -2.34
CA ALA A 390 29.51 18.40 -3.74
C ALA A 390 29.30 17.01 -4.36
N THR A 391 29.43 15.92 -3.55
CA THR A 391 29.43 14.55 -4.02
C THR A 391 28.29 13.69 -3.42
N LYS A 392 27.43 14.30 -2.59
CA LYS A 392 26.39 13.54 -1.87
C LYS A 392 25.03 14.17 -2.09
N ARG A 393 24.03 13.33 -2.37
CA ARG A 393 22.64 13.72 -2.30
C ARG A 393 22.26 14.00 -0.86
N GLN A 394 21.63 15.13 -0.60
CA GLN A 394 21.25 15.53 0.76
C GLN A 394 19.76 15.39 0.96
N PHE A 395 19.39 14.81 2.08
CA PHE A 395 18.00 14.66 2.52
C PHE A 395 17.79 15.48 3.79
N LEU A 396 17.13 16.62 3.65
CA LEU A 396 16.78 17.49 4.78
C LEU A 396 15.40 17.10 5.30
N ARG A 397 15.26 17.05 6.61
CA ARG A 397 13.94 16.94 7.24
C ARG A 397 13.19 18.23 7.00
N GLY A 398 11.87 18.13 6.89
CA GLY A 398 11.03 19.29 6.74
C GLY A 398 9.57 19.00 7.02
N THR A 399 8.78 20.06 7.11
CA THR A 399 7.33 19.97 7.13
C THR A 399 6.75 20.35 5.78
N LEU A 400 5.55 19.86 5.52
CA LEU A 400 4.82 20.08 4.28
C LEU A 400 3.52 20.83 4.58
N ALA A 401 3.20 21.86 3.79
CA ALA A 401 1.91 22.51 3.81
C ALA A 401 1.30 22.54 2.41
N MET A 402 -0.02 22.38 2.34
CA MET A 402 -0.81 22.67 1.13
C MET A 402 -1.36 24.09 1.26
N VAL A 403 -0.92 24.98 0.38
CA VAL A 403 -1.32 26.38 0.40
C VAL A 403 -2.17 26.70 -0.83
N GLU A 404 -3.35 27.26 -0.61
CA GLU A 404 -4.20 27.74 -1.68
C GLU A 404 -3.58 29.03 -2.26
N VAL A 405 -3.21 29.00 -3.54
CA VAL A 405 -2.58 30.13 -4.25
C VAL A 405 -3.59 30.89 -5.09
N GLU A 406 -4.64 30.23 -5.56
CA GLU A 406 -5.82 30.79 -6.22
C GLU A 406 -7.04 29.94 -5.83
N PRO A 407 -8.28 30.43 -5.90
CA PRO A 407 -9.46 29.66 -5.56
C PRO A 407 -9.50 28.29 -6.25
N GLY A 408 -9.42 27.21 -5.45
CA GLY A 408 -9.39 25.82 -5.92
C GLY A 408 -8.03 25.32 -6.45
N THR A 409 -6.98 26.17 -6.43
CA THR A 409 -5.62 25.79 -6.87
C THR A 409 -4.69 25.75 -5.66
N TYR A 410 -4.11 24.56 -5.42
CA TYR A 410 -3.23 24.32 -4.28
C TYR A 410 -1.79 24.08 -4.71
N ARG A 411 -0.87 24.55 -3.90
CA ARG A 411 0.57 24.35 -4.05
C ARG A 411 1.12 23.65 -2.81
N VAL A 412 2.02 22.67 -3.02
CA VAL A 412 2.77 22.06 -1.93
C VAL A 412 3.96 22.94 -1.60
N GLU A 413 4.05 23.38 -0.36
CA GLU A 413 5.17 24.13 0.20
C GLU A 413 5.97 23.26 1.17
N LEU A 414 7.31 23.36 1.10
CA LEU A 414 8.25 22.57 1.87
C LEU A 414 9.10 23.49 2.74
N TYR A 415 9.06 23.27 4.03
CA TYR A 415 9.76 24.04 5.05
C TYR A 415 10.92 23.22 5.61
N PRO A 416 12.19 23.44 5.18
CA PRO A 416 13.32 22.64 5.61
C PRO A 416 13.72 22.91 7.06
N ASP A 417 14.07 21.84 7.80
CA ASP A 417 14.83 21.97 9.03
C ASP A 417 16.32 22.12 8.68
N ILE A 418 16.82 23.32 8.76
CA ILE A 418 18.22 23.66 8.41
C ILE A 418 19.26 23.04 9.37
N LEU A 419 18.83 22.58 10.55
CA LEU A 419 19.72 21.88 11.49
C LEU A 419 19.76 20.39 11.11
N SER A 420 20.67 20.01 10.23
CA SER A 420 20.73 18.69 9.58
C SER A 420 21.44 17.57 10.37
N GLY A 421 21.75 17.75 11.66
CA GLY A 421 22.47 16.74 12.46
C GLY A 421 21.74 15.39 12.55
N SER A 422 22.46 14.30 12.27
CA SER A 422 21.92 12.93 12.26
C SER A 422 21.53 12.36 13.66
N HIS A 423 21.91 13.06 14.71
CA HIS A 423 21.57 12.77 16.11
C HIS A 423 20.28 13.50 16.60
N LEU A 424 19.73 14.43 15.80
CA LEU A 424 18.61 15.29 16.19
C LEU A 424 17.25 14.58 15.99
N LEU A 425 17.02 13.47 16.68
CA LEU A 425 15.83 12.64 16.53
C LEU A 425 14.53 13.36 16.92
N HIS A 426 14.52 14.16 17.98
CA HIS A 426 13.33 14.91 18.40
C HIS A 426 12.86 15.90 17.32
N ARG A 427 13.77 16.49 16.57
CA ARG A 427 13.43 17.31 15.41
C ARG A 427 12.90 16.47 14.24
N ALA A 428 13.48 15.27 14.03
CA ALA A 428 12.99 14.35 13.01
C ALA A 428 11.57 13.86 13.32
N ALA A 429 11.21 13.74 14.58
CA ALA A 429 9.86 13.37 15.01
C ALA A 429 8.78 14.41 14.64
N GLN A 430 9.16 15.63 14.33
CA GLN A 430 8.27 16.70 13.88
C GLN A 430 8.21 16.82 12.35
N ALA A 431 9.07 16.13 11.62
CA ALA A 431 9.14 16.21 10.18
C ALA A 431 8.07 15.31 9.50
N ASP A 432 7.52 15.79 8.40
CA ASP A 432 6.56 15.07 7.56
C ASP A 432 7.24 14.48 6.34
N VAL A 433 8.32 15.15 5.89
CA VAL A 433 9.00 14.85 4.62
C VAL A 433 10.52 14.89 4.75
N LEU A 434 11.17 14.23 3.81
CA LEU A 434 12.58 14.42 3.46
C LEU A 434 12.64 15.22 2.16
N ILE A 435 13.21 16.40 2.23
CA ILE A 435 13.45 17.29 1.08
C ILE A 435 14.78 16.87 0.45
N GLU A 436 14.75 16.57 -0.85
CA GLU A 436 15.90 16.05 -1.56
C GLU A 436 16.63 17.16 -2.31
N LEU A 437 17.93 17.30 -2.06
CA LEU A 437 18.81 18.23 -2.74
C LEU A 437 19.88 17.46 -3.53
N ALA A 438 20.04 17.79 -4.81
CA ALA A 438 21.02 17.15 -5.69
C ALA A 438 22.45 17.54 -5.32
N PRO A 439 23.44 16.64 -5.53
CA PRO A 439 24.84 16.91 -5.21
C PRO A 439 25.37 18.21 -5.82
N GLY A 440 26.08 19.00 -5.04
CA GLY A 440 26.74 20.22 -5.49
C GLY A 440 25.82 21.36 -5.94
N THR A 441 24.51 21.22 -5.74
CA THR A 441 23.52 22.22 -6.16
C THR A 441 23.14 23.14 -5.00
N THR A 442 22.98 24.41 -5.30
CA THR A 442 22.44 25.42 -4.38
C THR A 442 20.99 25.73 -4.77
N TYR A 443 20.08 25.69 -3.82
CA TYR A 443 18.67 25.98 -3.98
C TYR A 443 18.28 27.22 -3.19
N THR A 444 17.38 28.02 -3.75
CA THR A 444 16.82 29.22 -3.11
C THR A 444 15.30 29.05 -2.90
N GLY A 445 14.72 29.90 -2.08
CA GLY A 445 13.26 29.93 -1.90
C GLY A 445 12.53 30.14 -3.23
N GLY A 446 11.40 29.47 -3.40
CA GLY A 446 10.60 29.47 -4.62
C GLY A 446 10.93 28.37 -5.63
N GLU A 447 12.05 27.66 -5.47
CA GLU A 447 12.39 26.55 -6.38
C GLU A 447 11.63 25.27 -6.05
N ALA A 448 11.24 24.52 -7.10
CA ALA A 448 10.59 23.23 -6.94
C ALA A 448 11.64 22.13 -6.73
N VAL A 449 11.54 21.40 -5.61
CA VAL A 449 12.45 20.32 -5.22
C VAL A 449 11.71 19.01 -4.97
N PRO A 450 12.35 17.85 -5.19
CA PRO A 450 11.76 16.56 -4.84
C PRO A 450 11.60 16.40 -3.33
N TYR A 451 10.58 15.64 -2.91
CA TYR A 451 10.43 15.27 -1.50
C TYR A 451 9.90 13.84 -1.34
N HIS A 452 10.17 13.24 -0.18
CA HIS A 452 9.71 11.90 0.19
C HIS A 452 8.94 11.98 1.50
N ARG A 453 7.71 11.48 1.54
CA ARG A 453 6.91 11.44 2.78
C ARG A 453 7.49 10.38 3.73
N ILE A 454 7.69 10.76 4.99
CA ILE A 454 8.12 9.85 6.07
C ILE A 454 6.98 9.52 7.03
N ARG A 455 5.97 10.37 7.14
CA ARG A 455 4.70 10.07 7.82
C ARG A 455 3.67 9.54 6.85
N LEU A 456 2.85 8.60 7.31
CA LEU A 456 1.75 8.00 6.55
C LEU A 456 0.40 8.70 6.76
N THR A 457 0.33 9.72 7.58
CA THR A 457 -0.92 10.47 7.76
C THR A 457 -1.26 11.18 6.46
N ASP A 458 -2.23 10.64 5.74
CA ASP A 458 -3.00 11.35 4.73
C ASP A 458 -3.80 12.45 5.44
N ASN A 459 -3.28 13.64 5.45
CA ASN A 459 -4.05 14.87 5.65
C ASN A 459 -3.77 15.81 4.48
#